data_8e8dbc487205a9cee7820b7044a6ba7d
#
_entry.id   8e8dbc487205a9cee7820b7044a6ba7d
#
_cell.length_a   1.000
_cell.length_b   1.000
_cell.length_c   1.000
_cell.angle_alpha   90.00
_cell.angle_beta   90.00
_cell.angle_gamma   90.00
#
_symmetry.space_group_name_H-M   'P 1'
#
loop_
_entity.id
_entity.type
_entity.pdbx_description
1 polymer ?
#
loop_
_entity_poly.entity_id
_entity_poly.type
_entity_poly.pdbx_seq_one_letter_code
_entity_poly.pdbx_strand_id
1 'polypeptide(L)'
;IVLYLRSEYPSVKLHCILPYKGQETEWSAASQARYHAILAQADSIIYVSRIFQKNCLLERNHFLAAHSDVLLAVYNGEYRGGTAATIRYAQKLGHSVIILDPTK
;
A
#
# COMPACT_ATOMS: atom_id res chain seq x y z
N ILE A 1 -5.56 2.97 -8.88
CA ILE A 1 -6.01 4.35 -8.67
C ILE A 1 -4.97 5.35 -9.16
N VAL A 2 -3.72 5.22 -8.74
CA VAL A 2 -2.67 6.18 -9.14
C VAL A 2 -2.47 6.21 -10.65
N LEU A 3 -2.44 5.03 -11.31
CA LEU A 3 -2.29 4.96 -12.76
C LEU A 3 -3.47 5.58 -13.50
N TYR A 4 -4.68 5.38 -12.97
CA TYR A 4 -5.87 6.03 -13.53
C TYR A 4 -5.77 7.55 -13.40
N LEU A 5 -5.37 8.06 -12.23
CA LEU A 5 -5.19 9.49 -12.03
C LEU A 5 -4.11 10.08 -12.93
N ARG A 6 -3.03 9.32 -13.17
CA ARG A 6 -1.94 9.77 -14.04
C ARG A 6 -2.41 9.99 -15.47
N SER A 7 -3.40 9.23 -15.95
CA SER A 7 -3.93 9.41 -17.30
C SER A 7 -4.59 10.78 -17.47
N GLU A 8 -5.16 11.34 -16.40
CA GLU A 8 -5.78 12.66 -16.41
C GLU A 8 -4.85 13.77 -15.90
N TYR A 9 -3.94 13.42 -15.00
CA TYR A 9 -2.99 14.33 -14.37
C TYR A 9 -1.58 13.77 -14.53
N PRO A 10 -0.90 14.03 -15.67
CA PRO A 10 0.39 13.40 -15.96
C PRO A 10 1.51 13.67 -14.96
N SER A 11 1.37 14.70 -14.12
CA SER A 11 2.36 15.01 -13.09
C SER A 11 2.28 14.09 -11.86
N VAL A 12 1.23 13.28 -11.76
CA VAL A 12 1.07 12.35 -10.63
C VAL A 12 2.13 11.26 -10.71
N LYS A 13 2.82 11.02 -9.58
CA LYS A 13 3.86 10.00 -9.50
C LYS A 13 3.35 8.76 -8.78
N LEU A 14 3.84 7.60 -9.21
CA LEU A 14 3.54 6.31 -8.55
C LEU A 14 4.78 5.84 -7.81
N HIS A 15 4.69 5.75 -6.51
CA HIS A 15 5.74 5.19 -5.65
C HIS A 15 5.21 3.92 -5.01
N CYS A 16 5.87 2.79 -5.29
CA CYS A 16 5.47 1.49 -4.74
C CYS A 16 6.34 1.17 -3.53
N ILE A 17 5.71 0.97 -2.39
CA ILE A 17 6.36 0.60 -1.14
C ILE A 17 5.97 -0.84 -0.84
N LEU A 18 6.94 -1.74 -0.90
CA LEU A 18 6.70 -3.18 -0.83
C LEU A 18 7.30 -3.76 0.46
N PRO A 19 6.66 -4.77 1.05
CA PRO A 19 7.12 -5.33 2.32
C PRO A 19 8.46 -6.07 2.18
N TYR A 20 8.60 -6.91 1.16
CA TYR A 20 9.83 -7.63 0.89
C TYR A 20 9.87 -8.05 -0.58
N LYS A 21 11.08 -8.29 -1.07
CA LYS A 21 11.29 -8.72 -2.45
C LYS A 21 10.85 -10.17 -2.63
N GLY A 22 10.04 -10.44 -3.67
CA GLY A 22 9.60 -11.80 -3.98
C GLY A 22 8.27 -12.17 -3.36
N GLN A 23 7.50 -11.22 -2.82
CA GLN A 23 6.21 -11.52 -2.19
C GLN A 23 5.21 -12.17 -3.15
N GLU A 24 5.37 -11.97 -4.46
CA GLU A 24 4.45 -12.45 -5.49
C GLU A 24 4.73 -13.87 -5.97
N THR A 25 5.77 -14.51 -5.47
CA THR A 25 6.24 -15.80 -6.03
C THR A 25 5.21 -16.92 -5.95
N GLU A 26 4.32 -16.91 -4.96
CA GLU A 26 3.28 -17.93 -4.80
C GLU A 26 1.90 -17.48 -5.31
N TRP A 27 1.82 -16.28 -5.88
CA TRP A 27 0.56 -15.77 -6.40
C TRP A 27 0.19 -16.45 -7.71
N SER A 28 -1.08 -16.35 -8.11
CA SER A 28 -1.53 -16.83 -9.43
C SER A 28 -0.80 -16.07 -10.54
N ALA A 29 -0.72 -16.70 -11.73
CA ALA A 29 -0.07 -16.07 -12.88
C ALA A 29 -0.71 -14.71 -13.24
N ALA A 30 -2.03 -14.61 -13.16
CA ALA A 30 -2.73 -13.36 -13.45
C ALA A 30 -2.37 -12.27 -12.46
N SER A 31 -2.27 -12.60 -11.16
CA SER A 31 -1.89 -11.64 -10.12
C SER A 31 -0.44 -11.23 -10.27
N GLN A 32 0.46 -12.17 -10.59
CA GLN A 32 1.87 -11.84 -10.84
C GLN A 32 2.02 -10.91 -12.04
N ALA A 33 1.28 -11.15 -13.12
CA ALA A 33 1.33 -10.30 -14.31
C ALA A 33 0.89 -8.88 -13.99
N ARG A 34 -0.19 -8.72 -13.21
CA ARG A 34 -0.67 -7.41 -12.79
C ARG A 34 0.35 -6.69 -11.90
N TYR A 35 0.95 -7.43 -10.97
CA TYR A 35 1.97 -6.90 -10.08
C TYR A 35 3.15 -6.34 -10.87
N HIS A 36 3.69 -7.13 -11.80
CA HIS A 36 4.83 -6.70 -12.61
C HIS A 36 4.47 -5.54 -13.55
N ALA A 37 3.25 -5.52 -14.09
CA ALA A 37 2.80 -4.44 -14.95
C ALA A 37 2.72 -3.11 -14.18
N ILE A 38 2.25 -3.14 -12.94
CA ILE A 38 2.18 -1.95 -12.10
C ILE A 38 3.58 -1.48 -11.75
N LEU A 39 4.48 -2.39 -11.34
CA LEU A 39 5.85 -2.01 -10.99
C LEU A 39 6.61 -1.42 -12.19
N ALA A 40 6.34 -1.90 -13.41
CA ALA A 40 6.98 -1.36 -14.61
C ALA A 40 6.63 0.09 -14.86
N GLN A 41 5.52 0.58 -14.33
CA GLN A 41 5.05 1.95 -14.49
C GLN A 41 5.35 2.83 -13.28
N ALA A 42 5.95 2.27 -12.23
CA ALA A 42 6.25 3.01 -11.02
C ALA A 42 7.42 3.97 -11.23
N ASP A 43 7.32 5.15 -10.63
CA ASP A 43 8.41 6.13 -10.63
C ASP A 43 9.49 5.76 -9.63
N SER A 44 9.13 5.09 -8.55
CA SER A 44 10.10 4.50 -7.62
C SER A 44 9.53 3.24 -6.96
N ILE A 45 10.43 2.36 -6.57
CA ILE A 45 10.09 1.12 -5.88
C ILE A 45 11.00 1.01 -4.65
N ILE A 46 10.39 0.88 -3.47
CA ILE A 46 11.11 0.75 -2.21
C ILE A 46 10.69 -0.55 -1.54
N TYR A 47 11.66 -1.36 -1.12
CA TYR A 47 11.41 -2.55 -0.32
C TYR A 47 11.79 -2.25 1.12
N VAL A 48 10.84 -2.44 2.04
CA VAL A 48 11.09 -2.23 3.47
C VAL A 48 12.06 -3.27 4.01
N SER A 49 11.98 -4.50 3.50
CA SER A 49 12.89 -5.59 3.84
C SER A 49 13.36 -6.30 2.57
N ARG A 50 14.60 -6.81 2.57
CA ARG A 50 15.12 -7.58 1.44
C ARG A 50 14.56 -8.99 1.38
N ILE A 51 14.21 -9.55 2.54
CA ILE A 51 13.66 -10.88 2.67
C ILE A 51 12.44 -10.83 3.58
N PHE A 52 11.63 -11.91 3.56
CA PHE A 52 10.50 -11.99 4.46
C PHE A 52 10.96 -11.98 5.91
N GLN A 53 10.35 -11.10 6.71
CA GLN A 53 10.53 -11.03 8.15
C GLN A 53 9.15 -10.96 8.80
N LYS A 54 9.05 -11.39 10.05
CA LYS A 54 7.78 -11.54 10.76
C LYS A 54 6.89 -10.29 10.69
N ASN A 55 7.47 -9.10 10.79
CA ASN A 55 6.71 -7.85 10.86
C ASN A 55 6.85 -6.97 9.62
N CYS A 56 7.39 -7.50 8.51
CA CYS A 56 7.67 -6.65 7.34
C CYS A 56 6.41 -6.03 6.72
N LEU A 57 5.28 -6.73 6.76
CA LEU A 57 4.02 -6.19 6.24
C LEU A 57 3.54 -5.02 7.08
N LEU A 58 3.64 -5.13 8.40
CA LEU A 58 3.26 -4.05 9.31
C LEU A 58 4.23 -2.87 9.18
N GLU A 59 5.52 -3.15 9.07
CA GLU A 59 6.53 -2.10 8.85
C GLU A 59 6.27 -1.33 7.56
N ARG A 60 5.90 -2.04 6.47
CA ARG A 60 5.53 -1.41 5.22
C ARG A 60 4.33 -0.49 5.41
N ASN A 61 3.31 -0.95 6.12
CA ASN A 61 2.12 -0.15 6.37
C ASN A 61 2.44 1.09 7.21
N HIS A 62 3.30 0.96 8.22
CA HIS A 62 3.74 2.10 9.02
C HIS A 62 4.53 3.10 8.19
N PHE A 63 5.38 2.61 7.29
CA PHE A 63 6.14 3.49 6.39
C PHE A 63 5.19 4.30 5.50
N LEU A 64 4.18 3.65 4.91
CA LEU A 64 3.19 4.33 4.09
C LEU A 64 2.45 5.40 4.88
N ALA A 65 1.99 5.06 6.08
CA ALA A 65 1.25 6.00 6.92
C ALA A 65 2.12 7.19 7.33
N ALA A 66 3.37 6.93 7.71
CA ALA A 66 4.27 7.99 8.19
C ALA A 66 4.68 8.96 7.08
N HIS A 67 4.76 8.49 5.82
CA HIS A 67 5.19 9.29 4.68
C HIS A 67 4.02 9.81 3.84
N SER A 68 2.81 9.73 4.34
CA SER A 68 1.61 10.20 3.66
C SER A 68 0.97 11.35 4.43
N ASP A 69 0.43 12.33 3.72
CA ASP A 69 -0.36 13.40 4.34
C ASP A 69 -1.77 12.91 4.64
N VAL A 70 -2.31 12.07 3.76
CA VAL A 70 -3.64 11.50 3.89
C VAL A 70 -3.54 10.00 3.62
N LEU A 71 -4.13 9.18 4.50
CA LEU A 71 -4.25 7.75 4.29
C LEU A 71 -5.64 7.43 3.74
N LEU A 72 -5.68 6.81 2.55
CA LEU A 72 -6.91 6.28 1.98
C LEU A 72 -6.94 4.78 2.26
N ALA A 73 -7.91 4.33 3.06
CA ALA A 73 -8.00 2.95 3.48
C ALA A 73 -9.32 2.32 3.04
N VAL A 74 -9.23 1.12 2.47
CA VAL A 74 -10.41 0.29 2.20
C VAL A 74 -10.60 -0.60 3.43
N TYR A 75 -11.70 -0.38 4.17
CA TYR A 75 -11.84 -0.94 5.52
C TYR A 75 -13.32 -1.15 5.85
N ASN A 76 -13.66 -2.33 6.34
CA ASN A 76 -15.05 -2.70 6.66
C ASN A 76 -15.42 -2.53 8.14
N GLY A 77 -14.53 -1.96 8.95
CA GLY A 77 -14.80 -1.72 10.36
C GLY A 77 -14.32 -2.81 11.32
N GLU A 78 -13.69 -3.87 10.80
CA GLU A 78 -13.14 -4.91 11.68
C GLU A 78 -12.05 -4.38 12.58
N TYR A 79 -12.13 -4.67 13.86
CA TYR A 79 -11.18 -4.18 14.84
C TYR A 79 -9.77 -4.76 14.64
N ARG A 80 -9.69 -6.00 14.17
CA ARG A 80 -8.42 -6.72 13.99
C ARG A 80 -7.94 -6.63 12.54
N GLY A 81 -6.65 -6.87 12.34
CA GLY A 81 -6.02 -6.92 11.03
C GLY A 81 -5.05 -5.78 10.77
N GLY A 82 -4.30 -5.91 9.70
CA GLY A 82 -3.26 -4.94 9.33
C GLY A 82 -3.81 -3.57 8.96
N THR A 83 -4.97 -3.52 8.28
CA THR A 83 -5.59 -2.26 7.90
C THR A 83 -6.04 -1.47 9.12
N ALA A 84 -6.69 -2.14 10.09
CA ALA A 84 -7.11 -1.49 11.33
C ALA A 84 -5.92 -0.93 12.09
N ALA A 85 -4.83 -1.69 12.20
CA ALA A 85 -3.61 -1.24 12.87
C ALA A 85 -2.99 -0.04 12.17
N THR A 86 -2.98 -0.04 10.84
CA THR A 86 -2.42 1.07 10.05
C THR A 86 -3.24 2.35 10.22
N ILE A 87 -4.57 2.22 10.24
CA ILE A 87 -5.46 3.36 10.48
C ILE A 87 -5.20 3.97 11.86
N ARG A 88 -5.11 3.12 12.89
CA ARG A 88 -4.83 3.61 14.25
C ARG A 88 -3.47 4.31 14.33
N TYR A 89 -2.46 3.77 13.65
CA TYR A 89 -1.13 4.37 13.62
C TYR A 89 -1.16 5.74 12.95
N ALA A 90 -1.83 5.86 11.80
CA ALA A 90 -1.95 7.14 11.10
C ALA A 90 -2.68 8.19 11.95
N GLN A 91 -3.74 7.79 12.64
CA GLN A 91 -4.48 8.66 13.53
C GLN A 91 -3.61 9.13 14.70
N LYS A 92 -2.78 8.23 15.24
CA LYS A 92 -1.85 8.56 16.32
C LYS A 92 -0.82 9.59 15.86
N LEU A 93 -0.41 9.56 14.61
CA LEU A 93 0.50 10.54 14.02
C LEU A 93 -0.18 11.87 13.69
N GLY A 94 -1.50 11.95 13.80
CA GLY A 94 -2.26 13.15 13.46
C GLY A 94 -2.56 13.30 11.98
N HIS A 95 -2.39 12.24 11.18
CA HIS A 95 -2.68 12.28 9.76
C HIS A 95 -4.16 12.06 9.49
N SER A 96 -4.66 12.69 8.43
CA SER A 96 -6.05 12.48 7.99
C SER A 96 -6.21 11.09 7.41
N VAL A 97 -7.33 10.43 7.73
CA VAL A 97 -7.65 9.10 7.21
C VAL A 97 -9.01 9.15 6.53
N ILE A 98 -9.07 8.69 5.28
CA ILE A 98 -10.30 8.52 4.53
C ILE A 98 -10.57 7.02 4.43
N ILE A 99 -11.73 6.59 4.92
CA ILE A 99 -12.08 5.17 4.96
C ILE A 99 -13.16 4.90 3.93
N LEU A 100 -12.90 3.95 3.04
CA LEU A 100 -13.86 3.43 2.07
C LEU A 100 -14.29 2.05 2.52
N ASP A 101 -15.60 1.89 2.81
CA ASP A 101 -16.14 0.60 3.24
C ASP A 101 -16.58 -0.18 1.99
N PRO A 102 -15.94 -1.33 1.67
CA PRO A 102 -16.27 -2.08 0.47
C PRO A 102 -17.60 -2.80 0.54
N THR A 103 -18.24 -2.86 1.74
CA THR A 103 -19.54 -3.51 1.91
C THR A 103 -20.72 -2.56 1.72
N LYS A 104 -20.45 -1.30 1.46
CA LYS A 104 -21.50 -0.27 1.27
C LYS A 104 -21.53 0.30 -0.12
#